data_2b0c0866a1b9f9868aae646af85d9e1a
#
_entry.id   2b0c0866a1b9f9868aae646af85d9e1a
#
_cell.length_a   1.000
_cell.length_b   1.000
_cell.length_c   1.000
_cell.angle_alpha   90.00
_cell.angle_beta   90.00
_cell.angle_gamma   90.00
#
_symmetry.space_group_name_H-M   'P 1'
#
loop_
_entity.id
_entity.type
_entity.pdbx_description
1 polymer ?
#
loop_
_entity_poly.entity_id
_entity_poly.type
_entity_poly.pdbx_seq_one_letter_code
_entity_poly.pdbx_strand_id
1 'polypeptide(L)'
;MPVSHPEGDPAKIASMSDTNDTPSNNSKTRPFPWTDRYLMGYKPMDETHREFVEVVDALLSAKDAEIEDRLEAFAAHARRHFEEERVWMEETEFPARECHNDEHTAVMKSVQQVQEIVASGNVNEARSLAVALKDWFPGHADYMDASLSQWMCKKKLGGTPIVLRRNILDNEKA
;
A
#
# COMPACT_ATOMS: atom_id res chain seq x y z
N MET A 1 -29.45 -8.43 -8.78
CA MET A 1 -28.26 -8.61 -9.62
C MET A 1 -27.06 -8.27 -8.75
N PRO A 2 -26.23 -9.24 -8.34
CA PRO A 2 -25.03 -8.92 -7.59
C PRO A 2 -23.98 -8.33 -8.55
N VAL A 3 -23.47 -7.15 -8.24
CA VAL A 3 -22.33 -6.53 -8.92
C VAL A 3 -21.08 -7.29 -8.50
N SER A 4 -20.48 -7.98 -9.46
CA SER A 4 -19.18 -8.64 -9.27
C SER A 4 -18.11 -7.57 -9.10
N HIS A 5 -17.54 -7.47 -7.90
CA HIS A 5 -16.34 -6.67 -7.66
C HIS A 5 -15.13 -7.44 -8.18
N PRO A 6 -14.17 -6.81 -8.85
CA PRO A 6 -12.89 -7.44 -9.13
C PRO A 6 -12.12 -7.51 -7.81
N GLU A 7 -12.16 -8.66 -7.16
CA GLU A 7 -11.33 -8.99 -6.02
C GLU A 7 -9.87 -8.96 -6.45
N GLY A 8 -9.12 -7.98 -5.95
CA GLY A 8 -7.67 -8.05 -5.94
C GLY A 8 -7.28 -9.14 -4.95
N ASP A 9 -6.95 -10.31 -5.44
CA ASP A 9 -6.70 -11.51 -4.66
C ASP A 9 -5.50 -11.31 -3.72
N PRO A 10 -5.69 -11.19 -2.39
CA PRO A 10 -4.60 -11.08 -1.43
C PRO A 10 -3.70 -12.32 -1.43
N ALA A 11 -4.18 -13.45 -1.97
CA ALA A 11 -3.39 -14.67 -2.16
C ALA A 11 -2.22 -14.48 -3.15
N LYS A 12 -2.25 -13.45 -4.01
CA LYS A 12 -1.14 -13.16 -4.93
C LYS A 12 0.12 -12.68 -4.21
N ILE A 13 -0.01 -12.09 -3.04
CA ILE A 13 1.16 -11.66 -2.25
C ILE A 13 1.81 -12.87 -1.55
N ALA A 14 1.02 -13.88 -1.19
CA ALA A 14 1.48 -15.07 -0.46
C ALA A 14 1.99 -16.23 -1.36
N SER A 15 1.76 -16.19 -2.68
CA SER A 15 1.98 -17.33 -3.60
C SER A 15 3.24 -17.22 -4.47
N MET A 16 4.18 -16.32 -4.19
CA MET A 16 5.38 -16.12 -5.01
C MET A 16 6.57 -17.01 -4.64
N SER A 17 6.34 -18.20 -4.08
CA SER A 17 7.39 -19.17 -3.80
C SER A 17 7.31 -20.33 -4.79
N ASP A 18 7.67 -20.18 -6.04
CA ASP A 18 8.16 -21.26 -6.92
C ASP A 18 8.20 -20.80 -8.39
N THR A 19 9.23 -20.06 -8.77
CA THR A 19 9.80 -20.24 -10.12
C THR A 19 11.25 -19.80 -10.10
N ASN A 20 12.11 -20.79 -10.21
CA ASN A 20 13.54 -20.64 -10.43
C ASN A 20 13.75 -20.23 -11.89
N ASP A 21 13.62 -18.93 -12.15
CA ASP A 21 14.01 -18.34 -13.42
C ASP A 21 14.84 -17.08 -13.12
N THR A 22 16.09 -17.15 -13.47
CA THR A 22 17.07 -16.07 -13.28
C THR A 22 16.78 -14.99 -14.31
N PRO A 23 16.14 -13.85 -13.96
CA PRO A 23 16.02 -12.76 -14.89
C PRO A 23 17.30 -11.95 -14.86
N SER A 24 17.92 -11.82 -16.00
CA SER A 24 18.96 -10.86 -16.36
C SER A 24 18.65 -9.48 -15.74
N ASN A 25 19.57 -9.05 -14.89
CA ASN A 25 19.60 -7.80 -14.16
C ASN A 25 19.66 -6.60 -15.11
N ASN A 26 18.52 -6.03 -15.50
CA ASN A 26 18.39 -4.63 -15.95
C ASN A 26 16.93 -4.14 -15.97
N SER A 27 16.13 -4.45 -14.98
CA SER A 27 14.86 -3.76 -14.78
C SER A 27 15.11 -2.59 -13.83
N LYS A 28 15.34 -1.39 -14.38
CA LYS A 28 15.18 -0.14 -13.62
C LYS A 28 13.76 -0.17 -13.06
N THR A 29 13.63 -0.48 -11.77
CA THR A 29 12.37 -0.42 -11.04
C THR A 29 11.77 0.95 -11.28
N ARG A 30 10.58 0.99 -11.89
CA ARG A 30 9.92 2.26 -12.18
C ARG A 30 9.62 2.95 -10.86
N PRO A 31 9.88 4.25 -10.71
CA PRO A 31 9.59 4.98 -9.49
C PRO A 31 8.11 4.85 -9.11
N PHE A 32 7.83 5.02 -7.83
CA PHE A 32 6.47 5.09 -7.31
C PHE A 32 6.17 6.52 -6.86
N PRO A 33 5.90 7.45 -7.79
CA PRO A 33 5.67 8.84 -7.43
C PRO A 33 4.31 9.04 -6.79
N TRP A 34 4.22 9.98 -5.85
CA TRP A 34 2.92 10.45 -5.38
C TRP A 34 2.12 11.07 -6.53
N THR A 35 0.84 10.75 -6.57
CA THR A 35 -0.13 11.39 -7.47
C THR A 35 -1.40 11.76 -6.71
N ASP A 36 -2.11 12.81 -7.17
CA ASP A 36 -3.39 13.22 -6.56
C ASP A 36 -4.49 12.15 -6.69
N ARG A 37 -4.23 11.06 -7.42
CA ARG A 37 -5.10 9.88 -7.49
C ARG A 37 -5.29 9.23 -6.11
N TYR A 38 -4.26 9.29 -5.26
CA TYR A 38 -4.27 8.68 -3.93
C TYR A 38 -4.89 9.56 -2.84
N LEU A 39 -5.40 10.75 -3.21
CA LEU A 39 -6.15 11.59 -2.29
C LEU A 39 -7.54 11.01 -2.05
N MET A 40 -7.84 10.75 -0.79
CA MET A 40 -9.14 10.25 -0.32
C MET A 40 -10.01 11.35 0.29
N GLY A 41 -9.41 12.52 0.63
CA GLY A 41 -10.09 13.68 1.16
C GLY A 41 -10.31 13.64 2.69
N TYR A 42 -9.77 12.64 3.37
CA TYR A 42 -9.61 12.63 4.82
C TYR A 42 -8.14 12.89 5.14
N LYS A 43 -7.85 14.10 5.60
CA LYS A 43 -6.47 14.60 5.71
C LYS A 43 -5.50 13.67 6.44
N PRO A 44 -5.83 13.06 7.60
CA PRO A 44 -4.91 12.14 8.26
C PRO A 44 -4.52 10.94 7.38
N MET A 45 -5.49 10.35 6.67
CA MET A 45 -5.26 9.25 5.73
C MET A 45 -4.41 9.69 4.53
N ASP A 46 -4.70 10.86 3.96
CA ASP A 46 -3.94 11.41 2.83
C ASP A 46 -2.46 11.65 3.19
N GLU A 47 -2.18 12.06 4.42
CA GLU A 47 -0.81 12.24 4.94
C GLU A 47 -0.10 10.88 5.06
N THR A 48 -0.77 9.90 5.63
CA THR A 48 -0.25 8.53 5.79
C THR A 48 0.00 7.85 4.44
N HIS A 49 -0.88 8.06 3.45
CA HIS A 49 -0.70 7.55 2.08
C HIS A 49 0.52 8.17 1.37
N ARG A 50 0.83 9.46 1.61
CA ARG A 50 2.06 10.07 1.09
C ARG A 50 3.30 9.38 1.65
N GLU A 51 3.32 9.17 2.96
CA GLU A 51 4.42 8.45 3.61
C GLU A 51 4.54 7.01 3.07
N PHE A 52 3.41 6.31 2.84
CA PHE A 52 3.42 4.97 2.24
C PHE A 52 4.13 4.97 0.89
N VAL A 53 3.76 5.88 0.00
CA VAL A 53 4.37 6.02 -1.32
C VAL A 53 5.86 6.29 -1.19
N GLU A 54 6.27 7.19 -0.30
CA GLU A 54 7.67 7.55 -0.06
C GLU A 54 8.52 6.38 0.43
N VAL A 55 8.01 5.60 1.41
CA VAL A 55 8.79 4.47 1.95
C VAL A 55 8.85 3.29 0.99
N VAL A 56 7.82 3.06 0.18
CA VAL A 56 7.83 2.04 -0.87
C VAL A 56 8.78 2.45 -2.01
N ASP A 57 8.75 3.71 -2.44
CA ASP A 57 9.66 4.22 -3.48
C ASP A 57 11.13 4.15 -3.02
N ALA A 58 11.38 4.47 -1.74
CA ALA A 58 12.70 4.34 -1.14
C ALA A 58 13.19 2.87 -1.12
N LEU A 59 12.30 1.92 -0.85
CA LEU A 59 12.63 0.49 -0.89
C LEU A 59 12.86 0.00 -2.32
N LEU A 60 12.06 0.47 -3.30
CA LEU A 60 12.22 0.16 -4.73
C LEU A 60 13.58 0.61 -5.28
N SER A 61 14.08 1.75 -4.82
CA SER A 61 15.32 2.38 -5.29
C SER A 61 16.56 2.04 -4.46
N ALA A 62 16.39 1.29 -3.35
CA ALA A 62 17.47 0.99 -2.41
C ALA A 62 18.60 0.14 -3.03
N LYS A 63 19.83 0.44 -2.63
CA LYS A 63 20.98 -0.43 -2.89
C LYS A 63 20.95 -1.63 -1.95
N ASP A 64 21.66 -2.70 -2.29
CA ASP A 64 21.67 -3.93 -1.48
C ASP A 64 22.01 -3.66 0.00
N ALA A 65 22.98 -2.80 0.25
CA ALA A 65 23.39 -2.44 1.61
C ALA A 65 22.35 -1.61 2.39
N GLU A 66 21.35 -1.07 1.73
CA GLU A 66 20.30 -0.22 2.34
C GLU A 66 18.96 -0.98 2.50
N ILE A 67 18.84 -2.15 1.87
CA ILE A 67 17.57 -2.89 1.77
C ILE A 67 16.98 -3.20 3.16
N GLU A 68 17.79 -3.69 4.08
CA GLU A 68 17.33 -4.08 5.42
C GLU A 68 16.74 -2.88 6.16
N ASP A 69 17.45 -1.74 6.15
CA ASP A 69 16.99 -0.49 6.78
C ASP A 69 15.71 0.04 6.12
N ARG A 70 15.62 -0.02 4.78
CA ARG A 70 14.44 0.45 4.04
C ARG A 70 13.23 -0.46 4.25
N LEU A 71 13.45 -1.76 4.34
CA LEU A 71 12.40 -2.73 4.64
C LEU A 71 11.87 -2.55 6.08
N GLU A 72 12.75 -2.31 7.05
CA GLU A 72 12.31 -2.00 8.43
C GLU A 72 11.58 -0.66 8.49
N ALA A 73 12.03 0.37 7.79
CA ALA A 73 11.33 1.64 7.71
C ALA A 73 9.91 1.47 7.13
N PHE A 74 9.77 0.67 6.08
CA PHE A 74 8.45 0.33 5.55
C PHE A 74 7.61 -0.45 6.56
N ALA A 75 8.17 -1.48 7.20
CA ALA A 75 7.45 -2.28 8.20
C ALA A 75 6.98 -1.44 9.39
N ALA A 76 7.79 -0.51 9.87
CA ALA A 76 7.42 0.41 10.94
C ALA A 76 6.29 1.35 10.52
N HIS A 77 6.36 1.89 9.29
CA HIS A 77 5.29 2.71 8.73
C HIS A 77 3.98 1.91 8.61
N ALA A 78 4.02 0.72 8.00
CA ALA A 78 2.84 -0.10 7.79
C ALA A 78 2.16 -0.49 9.11
N ARG A 79 2.92 -0.86 10.14
CA ARG A 79 2.38 -1.14 11.49
C ARG A 79 1.63 0.06 12.06
N ARG A 80 2.20 1.26 11.97
CA ARG A 80 1.57 2.49 12.47
C ARG A 80 0.32 2.83 11.64
N HIS A 81 0.43 2.83 10.33
CA HIS A 81 -0.63 3.13 9.38
C HIS A 81 -1.86 2.23 9.62
N PHE A 82 -1.67 0.93 9.59
CA PHE A 82 -2.75 -0.04 9.76
C PHE A 82 -3.36 -0.01 11.16
N GLU A 83 -2.54 0.29 12.18
CA GLU A 83 -3.05 0.47 13.55
C GLU A 83 -3.91 1.73 13.69
N GLU A 84 -3.52 2.84 13.08
CA GLU A 84 -4.32 4.07 13.07
C GLU A 84 -5.68 3.83 12.42
N GLU A 85 -5.72 3.16 11.27
CA GLU A 85 -6.97 2.84 10.59
C GLU A 85 -7.81 1.83 11.37
N ARG A 86 -7.19 0.81 11.97
CA ARG A 86 -7.87 -0.12 12.86
C ARG A 86 -8.58 0.61 14.00
N VAL A 87 -7.90 1.55 14.65
CA VAL A 87 -8.48 2.38 15.71
C VAL A 87 -9.64 3.21 15.19
N TRP A 88 -9.51 3.88 14.04
CA TRP A 88 -10.61 4.64 13.44
C TRP A 88 -11.82 3.76 13.15
N MET A 89 -11.60 2.58 12.57
CA MET A 89 -12.67 1.63 12.24
C MET A 89 -13.39 1.09 13.49
N GLU A 90 -12.64 0.78 14.54
CA GLU A 90 -13.23 0.29 15.81
C GLU A 90 -13.99 1.38 16.55
N GLU A 91 -13.40 2.55 16.76
CA GLU A 91 -14.02 3.67 17.46
C GLU A 91 -15.30 4.16 16.79
N THR A 92 -15.39 4.04 15.48
CA THR A 92 -16.53 4.52 14.71
C THR A 92 -17.50 3.43 14.27
N GLU A 93 -17.26 2.18 14.65
CA GLU A 93 -18.04 1.01 14.27
C GLU A 93 -18.18 0.87 12.74
N PHE A 94 -17.04 1.01 12.02
CA PHE A 94 -17.03 0.90 10.57
C PHE A 94 -17.52 -0.49 10.12
N PRO A 95 -18.53 -0.57 9.23
CA PRO A 95 -19.17 -1.86 8.92
C PRO A 95 -18.25 -2.87 8.24
N ALA A 96 -17.29 -2.41 7.43
CA ALA A 96 -16.36 -3.28 6.66
C ALA A 96 -15.01 -3.50 7.37
N ARG A 97 -14.90 -3.18 8.68
CA ARG A 97 -13.63 -3.24 9.41
C ARG A 97 -12.94 -4.60 9.41
N GLU A 98 -13.70 -5.69 9.43
CA GLU A 98 -13.11 -7.04 9.45
C GLU A 98 -12.37 -7.33 8.14
N CYS A 99 -13.04 -7.13 7.00
CA CYS A 99 -12.46 -7.34 5.69
C CYS A 99 -11.23 -6.43 5.44
N HIS A 100 -11.29 -5.18 5.87
CA HIS A 100 -10.19 -4.23 5.76
C HIS A 100 -8.97 -4.67 6.61
N ASN A 101 -9.20 -5.06 7.86
CA ASN A 101 -8.15 -5.57 8.75
C ASN A 101 -7.54 -6.88 8.26
N ASP A 102 -8.31 -7.75 7.61
CA ASP A 102 -7.81 -8.99 7.03
C ASP A 102 -6.79 -8.73 5.91
N GLU A 103 -7.03 -7.74 5.05
CA GLU A 103 -6.04 -7.31 4.04
C GLU A 103 -4.76 -6.76 4.67
N HIS A 104 -4.87 -5.88 5.67
CA HIS A 104 -3.72 -5.35 6.40
C HIS A 104 -2.91 -6.48 7.06
N THR A 105 -3.60 -7.46 7.65
CA THR A 105 -2.96 -8.63 8.25
C THR A 105 -2.19 -9.46 7.23
N ALA A 106 -2.75 -9.67 6.04
CA ALA A 106 -2.09 -10.39 4.96
C ALA A 106 -0.82 -9.67 4.48
N VAL A 107 -0.88 -8.34 4.33
CA VAL A 107 0.29 -7.52 3.99
C VAL A 107 1.37 -7.65 5.07
N MET A 108 1.02 -7.47 6.35
CA MET A 108 1.99 -7.55 7.44
C MET A 108 2.63 -8.92 7.57
N LYS A 109 1.89 -10.00 7.30
CA LYS A 109 2.43 -11.35 7.24
C LYS A 109 3.48 -11.50 6.14
N SER A 110 3.21 -10.96 4.95
CA SER A 110 4.17 -10.96 3.84
C SER A 110 5.42 -10.15 4.18
N VAL A 111 5.26 -8.99 4.81
CA VAL A 111 6.38 -8.16 5.27
C VAL A 111 7.28 -8.94 6.24
N GLN A 112 6.70 -9.59 7.25
CA GLN A 112 7.44 -10.39 8.22
C GLN A 112 8.22 -11.54 7.55
N GLN A 113 7.59 -12.28 6.64
CA GLN A 113 8.25 -13.35 5.90
C GLN A 113 9.45 -12.84 5.10
N VAL A 114 9.28 -11.68 4.43
CA VAL A 114 10.38 -11.08 3.66
C VAL A 114 11.50 -10.57 4.57
N GLN A 115 11.19 -10.01 5.73
CA GLN A 115 12.22 -9.63 6.72
C GLN A 115 13.09 -10.84 7.14
N GLU A 116 12.48 -12.01 7.38
CA GLU A 116 13.19 -13.24 7.71
C GLU A 116 14.11 -13.72 6.55
N ILE A 117 13.61 -13.62 5.31
CA ILE A 117 14.37 -13.98 4.11
C ILE A 117 15.55 -13.03 3.89
N VAL A 118 15.34 -11.73 4.04
CA VAL A 118 16.39 -10.71 3.91
C VAL A 118 17.46 -10.91 4.99
N ALA A 119 17.07 -11.20 6.22
CA ALA A 119 18.01 -11.50 7.29
C ALA A 119 18.87 -12.75 7.02
N SER A 120 18.39 -13.66 6.17
CA SER A 120 19.17 -14.81 5.69
C SER A 120 20.10 -14.49 4.51
N GLY A 121 20.09 -13.25 4.02
CA GLY A 121 20.98 -12.74 2.96
C GLY A 121 20.34 -12.60 1.56
N ASN A 122 19.06 -12.94 1.38
CA ASN A 122 18.38 -12.78 0.10
C ASN A 122 17.63 -11.42 0.04
N VAL A 123 18.31 -10.37 -0.40
CA VAL A 123 17.76 -9.02 -0.51
C VAL A 123 16.77 -8.84 -1.68
N ASN A 124 16.74 -9.76 -2.65
CA ASN A 124 15.86 -9.63 -3.82
C ASN A 124 14.39 -9.76 -3.46
N GLU A 125 14.05 -10.52 -2.41
CA GLU A 125 12.67 -10.64 -1.96
C GLU A 125 12.08 -9.32 -1.46
N ALA A 126 12.89 -8.44 -0.88
CA ALA A 126 12.44 -7.10 -0.51
C ALA A 126 12.07 -6.25 -1.73
N ARG A 127 12.79 -6.40 -2.85
CA ARG A 127 12.44 -5.73 -4.10
C ARG A 127 11.14 -6.27 -4.70
N SER A 128 10.98 -7.59 -4.67
CA SER A 128 9.74 -8.24 -5.10
C SER A 128 8.55 -7.77 -4.27
N LEU A 129 8.71 -7.69 -2.94
CA LEU A 129 7.70 -7.14 -2.04
C LEU A 129 7.37 -5.69 -2.37
N ALA A 130 8.37 -4.84 -2.60
CA ALA A 130 8.16 -3.43 -2.93
C ALA A 130 7.37 -3.24 -4.24
N VAL A 131 7.63 -4.08 -5.25
CA VAL A 131 6.84 -4.10 -6.49
C VAL A 131 5.40 -4.54 -6.21
N ALA A 132 5.20 -5.61 -5.43
CA ALA A 132 3.88 -6.09 -5.07
C ALA A 132 3.07 -5.04 -4.29
N LEU A 133 3.70 -4.32 -3.34
CA LEU A 133 3.08 -3.24 -2.58
C LEU A 133 2.67 -2.06 -3.46
N LYS A 134 3.52 -1.66 -4.40
CA LYS A 134 3.21 -0.63 -5.38
C LYS A 134 2.00 -1.00 -6.24
N ASP A 135 1.90 -2.27 -6.66
CA ASP A 135 0.81 -2.74 -7.50
C ASP A 135 -0.49 -2.95 -6.70
N TRP A 136 -0.38 -3.33 -5.42
CA TRP A 136 -1.51 -3.54 -4.52
C TRP A 136 -2.16 -2.21 -4.06
N PHE A 137 -1.35 -1.22 -3.71
CA PHE A 137 -1.80 0.01 -3.06
C PHE A 137 -2.92 0.76 -3.79
N PRO A 138 -2.88 0.96 -5.14
CA PRO A 138 -3.96 1.67 -5.83
C PRO A 138 -5.33 0.99 -5.68
N GLY A 139 -5.37 -0.33 -5.71
CA GLY A 139 -6.61 -1.10 -5.52
C GLY A 139 -7.15 -0.97 -4.10
N HIS A 140 -6.29 -1.13 -3.09
CA HIS A 140 -6.66 -0.97 -1.70
C HIS A 140 -7.17 0.45 -1.41
N ALA A 141 -6.44 1.47 -1.84
CA ALA A 141 -6.82 2.86 -1.66
C ALA A 141 -8.16 3.20 -2.34
N ASP A 142 -8.37 2.77 -3.58
CA ASP A 142 -9.58 3.08 -4.35
C ASP A 142 -10.85 2.40 -3.78
N TYR A 143 -10.72 1.23 -3.13
CA TYR A 143 -11.88 0.46 -2.65
C TYR A 143 -12.06 0.50 -1.13
N MET A 144 -11.01 0.27 -0.36
CA MET A 144 -11.11 0.15 1.10
C MET A 144 -10.93 1.50 1.80
N ASP A 145 -9.82 2.18 1.52
CA ASP A 145 -9.52 3.47 2.14
C ASP A 145 -10.48 4.57 1.70
N ALA A 146 -10.93 4.56 0.45
CA ALA A 146 -11.95 5.49 -0.02
C ALA A 146 -13.26 5.34 0.75
N SER A 147 -13.67 4.10 1.04
CA SER A 147 -14.85 3.82 1.86
C SER A 147 -14.68 4.26 3.30
N LEU A 148 -13.51 3.99 3.89
CA LEU A 148 -13.18 4.42 5.25
C LEU A 148 -13.08 5.95 5.34
N SER A 149 -12.46 6.61 4.36
CA SER A 149 -12.38 8.07 4.29
C SER A 149 -13.77 8.72 4.28
N GLN A 150 -14.69 8.21 3.45
CA GLN A 150 -16.06 8.70 3.42
C GLN A 150 -16.75 8.52 4.76
N TRP A 151 -16.56 7.37 5.40
CA TRP A 151 -17.11 7.09 6.72
C TRP A 151 -16.56 8.03 7.78
N MET A 152 -15.23 8.23 7.81
CA MET A 152 -14.58 9.12 8.77
C MET A 152 -15.01 10.58 8.59
N CYS A 153 -15.08 11.08 7.35
CA CYS A 153 -15.58 12.41 7.06
C CYS A 153 -17.01 12.60 7.55
N LYS A 154 -17.88 11.61 7.33
CA LYS A 154 -19.26 11.66 7.82
C LYS A 154 -19.33 11.65 9.35
N LYS A 155 -18.55 10.81 10.01
CA LYS A 155 -18.58 10.65 11.49
C LYS A 155 -17.90 11.79 12.23
N LYS A 156 -16.74 12.25 11.74
CA LYS A 156 -15.91 13.26 12.45
C LYS A 156 -16.16 14.69 11.97
N LEU A 157 -16.54 14.89 10.69
CA LEU A 157 -16.66 16.22 10.08
C LEU A 157 -18.10 16.55 9.66
N GLY A 158 -19.04 15.62 9.75
CA GLY A 158 -20.45 15.84 9.40
C GLY A 158 -20.71 15.98 7.90
N GLY A 159 -19.78 15.59 7.03
CA GLY A 159 -19.88 15.74 5.58
C GLY A 159 -19.23 14.61 4.80
N THR A 160 -19.22 14.75 3.48
CA THR A 160 -18.51 13.85 2.56
C THR A 160 -17.19 14.49 2.14
N PRO A 161 -16.14 13.71 1.87
CA PRO A 161 -14.87 14.24 1.40
C PRO A 161 -15.03 14.92 0.02
N ILE A 162 -14.37 16.06 -0.14
CA ILE A 162 -14.26 16.75 -1.43
C ILE A 162 -12.81 16.70 -1.84
N VAL A 163 -12.51 15.94 -2.91
CA VAL A 163 -11.16 15.81 -3.44
C VAL A 163 -11.05 16.63 -4.72
N LEU A 164 -10.23 17.68 -4.69
CA LEU A 164 -9.86 18.45 -5.86
C LEU A 164 -8.58 17.85 -6.46
N ARG A 165 -8.73 17.02 -7.48
CA ARG A 165 -7.60 16.45 -8.22
C ARG A 165 -7.15 17.40 -9.31
N ARG A 166 -5.84 17.64 -9.43
CA ARG A 166 -5.29 18.34 -10.59
C ARG A 166 -5.46 17.45 -11.82
N ASN A 167 -6.05 17.98 -12.89
CA ASN A 167 -6.09 17.27 -14.17
C ASN A 167 -4.68 17.16 -14.72
N ILE A 168 -4.15 15.93 -14.78
CA ILE A 168 -2.82 15.61 -15.36
C ILE A 168 -2.91 15.46 -16.89
N LEU A 169 -3.94 16.00 -17.53
CA LEU A 169 -4.15 15.85 -18.98
C LEU A 169 -3.19 16.64 -19.88
N ASP A 170 -2.24 17.40 -19.32
CA ASP A 170 -1.42 18.32 -20.12
C ASP A 170 0.03 17.85 -20.39
N ASN A 171 0.42 16.60 -20.09
CA ASN A 171 1.82 16.21 -20.22
C ASN A 171 2.10 14.95 -21.09
N GLU A 172 1.20 14.54 -21.96
CA GLU A 172 1.49 13.50 -22.97
C GLU A 172 1.62 14.07 -24.40
N LYS A 173 1.97 15.33 -24.54
CA LYS A 173 2.35 15.91 -25.84
C LYS A 173 3.60 16.77 -25.67
N ALA A 174 4.73 16.10 -25.58
CA ALA A 174 6.04 16.69 -25.93
C ALA A 174 7.00 15.55 -26.33
#